data_83f16244beedb31742edbc41510bc110
#
_entry.id   83f16244beedb31742edbc41510bc110
#
_cell.length_a   1.000
_cell.length_b   1.000
_cell.length_c   1.000
_cell.angle_alpha   90.00
_cell.angle_beta   90.00
_cell.angle_gamma   90.00
#
_symmetry.space_group_name_H-M   'P 1'
#
loop_
_entity.id
_entity.type
_entity.pdbx_description
1 polymer ?
#
loop_
_entity_poly.entity_id
_entity_poly.type
_entity_poly.pdbx_seq_one_letter_code
_entity_poly.pdbx_strand_id
1 'polypeptide(L)'
;GDSSGGCLAAVVAQQAALPGGPLPLFQMLFYPTLDAHLSAPSHDIFADGFFLTRARMEGYRDMYLNNAAERDDIRASPILNTDLAGLPPALIVTAGFDPLRDEAEEYGKALQAAGVRVGVVRFPAMVHGFMSMTGVLPEAEKALHQAADALAHVFAVAAQDNNTAD
;
A
#
# COMPACT_ATOMS: atom_id res chain seq x y z
N GLY A 1 3.94 -4.75 -3.41
CA GLY A 1 2.79 -5.19 -4.23
C GLY A 1 1.94 -4.03 -4.68
N ASP A 2 1.02 -4.26 -5.63
CA ASP A 2 0.11 -3.25 -6.18
C ASP A 2 -1.36 -3.66 -5.97
N SER A 3 -2.25 -2.68 -5.77
CA SER A 3 -3.69 -2.91 -5.60
C SER A 3 -4.00 -3.97 -4.53
N SER A 4 -4.68 -5.06 -4.85
CA SER A 4 -4.87 -6.22 -3.95
C SER A 4 -3.54 -6.86 -3.53
N GLY A 5 -2.52 -6.87 -4.39
CA GLY A 5 -1.16 -7.29 -4.04
C GLY A 5 -0.51 -6.35 -3.01
N GLY A 6 -0.87 -5.06 -3.02
CA GLY A 6 -0.49 -4.11 -1.99
C GLY A 6 -1.11 -4.43 -0.62
N CYS A 7 -2.37 -4.89 -0.60
CA CYS A 7 -2.99 -5.42 0.61
C CYS A 7 -2.19 -6.61 1.17
N LEU A 8 -1.93 -7.60 0.32
CA LEU A 8 -1.17 -8.79 0.73
C LEU A 8 0.22 -8.42 1.24
N ALA A 9 0.92 -7.47 0.61
CA ALA A 9 2.22 -7.00 1.06
C ALA A 9 2.16 -6.33 2.44
N ALA A 10 1.16 -5.48 2.70
CA ALA A 10 0.94 -4.86 4.00
C ALA A 10 0.64 -5.91 5.08
N VAL A 11 -0.23 -6.88 4.78
CA VAL A 11 -0.55 -7.99 5.69
C VAL A 11 0.69 -8.83 5.98
N VAL A 12 1.49 -9.18 4.97
CA VAL A 12 2.74 -9.93 5.17
C VAL A 12 3.70 -9.16 6.06
N ALA A 13 3.85 -7.84 5.86
CA ALA A 13 4.70 -7.01 6.72
C ALA A 13 4.22 -7.01 8.18
N GLN A 14 2.91 -6.89 8.41
CA GLN A 14 2.32 -6.95 9.75
C GLN A 14 2.49 -8.32 10.41
N GLN A 15 2.26 -9.42 9.68
CA GLN A 15 2.41 -10.78 10.20
C GLN A 15 3.90 -11.12 10.49
N ALA A 16 4.81 -10.65 9.64
CA ALA A 16 6.24 -10.85 9.82
C ALA A 16 6.83 -10.08 11.01
N ALA A 17 6.16 -9.03 11.48
CA ALA A 17 6.55 -8.29 12.68
C ALA A 17 6.16 -9.00 13.98
N LEU A 18 5.36 -10.06 13.93
CA LEU A 18 5.08 -10.89 15.10
C LEU A 18 6.35 -11.57 15.61
N PRO A 19 6.45 -11.88 16.92
CA PRO A 19 7.65 -12.48 17.51
C PRO A 19 8.14 -13.71 16.74
N GLY A 20 9.41 -13.66 16.27
CA GLY A 20 10.06 -14.74 15.53
C GLY A 20 9.79 -14.72 14.02
N GLY A 21 9.08 -13.76 13.49
CA GLY A 21 8.87 -13.60 12.04
C GLY A 21 10.12 -13.00 11.35
N PRO A 22 10.33 -13.34 10.07
CA PRO A 22 11.39 -12.75 9.25
C PRO A 22 10.96 -11.36 8.75
N LEU A 23 11.23 -10.30 9.51
CA LEU A 23 10.82 -8.94 9.17
C LEU A 23 11.42 -8.50 7.81
N PRO A 24 10.61 -8.08 6.84
CA PRO A 24 11.11 -7.51 5.59
C PRO A 24 11.91 -6.23 5.83
N LEU A 25 12.89 -5.95 4.99
CA LEU A 25 13.67 -4.71 5.06
C LEU A 25 12.85 -3.47 4.70
N PHE A 26 11.84 -3.64 3.85
CA PHE A 26 11.06 -2.55 3.27
C PHE A 26 9.72 -3.05 2.74
N GLN A 27 8.70 -2.21 2.76
CA GLN A 27 7.42 -2.46 2.11
C GLN A 27 7.15 -1.41 1.03
N MET A 28 6.80 -1.88 -0.17
CA MET A 28 6.44 -1.03 -1.31
C MET A 28 4.99 -1.30 -1.68
N LEU A 29 4.14 -0.30 -1.50
CA LEU A 29 2.70 -0.41 -1.65
C LEU A 29 2.23 0.55 -2.75
N PHE A 30 1.81 -0.01 -3.88
CA PHE A 30 1.35 0.78 -5.01
C PHE A 30 -0.17 0.78 -5.04
N TYR A 31 -0.78 1.95 -4.81
CA TYR A 31 -2.23 2.15 -4.72
C TYR A 31 -2.95 0.97 -4.01
N PRO A 32 -2.51 0.59 -2.80
CA PRO A 32 -2.98 -0.63 -2.14
C PRO A 32 -4.44 -0.55 -1.73
N THR A 33 -5.17 -1.68 -1.79
CA THR A 33 -6.43 -1.87 -1.09
C THR A 33 -6.13 -2.18 0.38
N LEU A 34 -6.72 -1.46 1.32
CA LEU A 34 -6.40 -1.61 2.76
C LEU A 34 -7.63 -1.64 3.66
N ASP A 35 -8.83 -1.36 3.12
CA ASP A 35 -10.10 -1.29 3.83
C ASP A 35 -11.22 -2.04 3.09
N ALA A 36 -11.59 -3.22 3.57
CA ALA A 36 -12.69 -4.01 3.00
C ALA A 36 -14.09 -3.41 3.30
N HIS A 37 -14.20 -2.40 4.17
CA HIS A 37 -15.43 -1.65 4.39
C HIS A 37 -15.69 -0.62 3.28
N LEU A 38 -14.66 -0.22 2.55
CA LEU A 38 -14.72 0.82 1.53
C LEU A 38 -15.26 2.14 2.12
N SER A 39 -14.72 2.54 3.26
CA SER A 39 -15.25 3.64 4.07
C SER A 39 -14.61 5.00 3.79
N ALA A 40 -13.47 5.02 3.10
CA ALA A 40 -12.74 6.26 2.82
C ALA A 40 -13.50 7.17 1.83
N PRO A 41 -13.42 8.50 1.96
CA PRO A 41 -14.15 9.45 1.09
C PRO A 41 -13.88 9.28 -0.41
N SER A 42 -12.65 8.89 -0.78
CA SER A 42 -12.30 8.67 -2.20
C SER A 42 -13.11 7.55 -2.86
N HIS A 43 -13.65 6.60 -2.10
CA HIS A 43 -14.52 5.54 -2.62
C HIS A 43 -15.82 6.10 -3.21
N ASP A 44 -16.34 7.18 -2.64
CA ASP A 44 -17.54 7.84 -3.15
C ASP A 44 -17.21 8.90 -4.21
N ILE A 45 -16.11 9.66 -3.99
CA ILE A 45 -15.69 10.74 -4.90
C ILE A 45 -15.32 10.17 -6.29
N PHE A 46 -14.64 9.03 -6.32
CA PHE A 46 -14.19 8.38 -7.56
C PHE A 46 -14.92 7.06 -7.82
N ALA A 47 -16.19 6.97 -7.37
CA ALA A 47 -17.01 5.76 -7.47
C ALA A 47 -17.18 5.25 -8.90
N ASP A 48 -17.17 6.13 -9.90
CA ASP A 48 -17.36 5.81 -11.31
C ASP A 48 -16.57 6.77 -12.21
N GLY A 49 -16.28 6.35 -13.45
CA GLY A 49 -15.61 7.18 -14.46
C GLY A 49 -14.08 7.25 -14.36
N PHE A 50 -13.44 6.64 -13.35
CA PHE A 50 -12.01 6.73 -13.09
C PHE A 50 -11.28 5.36 -13.15
N PHE A 51 -11.62 4.53 -14.13
CA PHE A 51 -11.03 3.21 -14.42
C PHE A 51 -11.43 2.13 -13.41
N LEU A 52 -10.99 2.21 -12.13
CA LEU A 52 -11.51 1.37 -11.06
C LEU A 52 -12.81 1.99 -10.52
N THR A 53 -13.86 1.17 -10.39
CA THR A 53 -15.16 1.64 -9.89
C THR A 53 -15.48 1.03 -8.53
N ARG A 54 -16.30 1.72 -7.72
CA ARG A 54 -16.79 1.20 -6.44
C ARG A 54 -17.51 -0.14 -6.64
N ALA A 55 -18.34 -0.27 -7.64
CA ALA A 55 -19.08 -1.52 -7.93
C ALA A 55 -18.13 -2.71 -8.20
N ARG A 56 -17.01 -2.46 -8.91
CA ARG A 56 -15.97 -3.51 -9.10
C ARG A 56 -15.30 -3.89 -7.79
N MET A 57 -14.96 -2.91 -6.96
CA MET A 57 -14.33 -3.17 -5.66
C MET A 57 -15.24 -3.98 -4.75
N GLU A 58 -16.52 -3.65 -4.69
CA GLU A 58 -17.55 -4.42 -3.97
C GLU A 58 -17.62 -5.86 -4.49
N GLY A 59 -17.66 -6.04 -5.82
CA GLY A 59 -17.66 -7.36 -6.43
C GLY A 59 -16.40 -8.18 -6.13
N TYR A 60 -15.20 -7.58 -6.20
CA TYR A 60 -13.95 -8.27 -5.84
C TYR A 60 -13.91 -8.65 -4.36
N ARG A 61 -14.32 -7.74 -3.47
CA ARG A 61 -14.43 -8.02 -2.04
C ARG A 61 -15.38 -9.19 -1.77
N ASP A 62 -16.56 -9.18 -2.38
CA ASP A 62 -17.59 -10.19 -2.14
C ASP A 62 -17.21 -11.57 -2.74
N MET A 63 -16.29 -11.61 -3.72
CA MET A 63 -15.66 -12.84 -4.19
C MET A 63 -14.52 -13.32 -3.28
N TYR A 64 -13.85 -12.42 -2.58
CA TYR A 64 -12.69 -12.73 -1.74
C TYR A 64 -13.10 -13.15 -0.33
N LEU A 65 -14.10 -12.50 0.25
CA LEU A 65 -14.60 -12.74 1.61
C LEU A 65 -15.81 -13.66 1.62
N ASN A 66 -15.87 -14.58 2.58
CA ASN A 66 -16.99 -15.52 2.70
C ASN A 66 -18.22 -14.87 3.37
N ASN A 67 -18.03 -13.84 4.17
CA ASN A 67 -19.10 -13.14 4.88
C ASN A 67 -18.67 -11.71 5.28
N ALA A 68 -19.64 -10.89 5.69
CA ALA A 68 -19.41 -9.50 6.02
C ALA A 68 -18.53 -9.28 7.28
N ALA A 69 -18.52 -10.23 8.22
CA ALA A 69 -17.70 -10.10 9.44
C ALA A 69 -16.19 -10.20 9.15
N GLU A 70 -15.81 -10.83 8.05
CA GLU A 70 -14.40 -10.91 7.66
C GLU A 70 -13.82 -9.54 7.22
N ARG A 71 -14.65 -8.52 7.01
CA ARG A 71 -14.20 -7.15 6.73
C ARG A 71 -13.44 -6.54 7.92
N ASP A 72 -13.73 -6.99 9.15
CA ASP A 72 -13.07 -6.56 10.38
C ASP A 72 -11.74 -7.29 10.63
N ASP A 73 -11.44 -8.33 9.85
CA ASP A 73 -10.16 -9.03 9.95
C ASP A 73 -9.02 -8.19 9.38
N ILE A 74 -7.98 -7.95 10.18
CA ILE A 74 -6.79 -7.18 9.75
C ILE A 74 -6.08 -7.78 8.53
N ARG A 75 -6.34 -9.04 8.20
CA ARG A 75 -5.84 -9.68 6.98
C ARG A 75 -6.63 -9.28 5.73
N ALA A 76 -7.86 -8.79 5.90
CA ALA A 76 -8.69 -8.24 4.84
C ALA A 76 -8.67 -6.70 4.84
N SER A 77 -8.54 -6.10 6.03
CA SER A 77 -8.49 -4.65 6.26
C SER A 77 -7.27 -4.28 7.12
N PRO A 78 -6.04 -4.33 6.56
CA PRO A 78 -4.82 -4.05 7.31
C PRO A 78 -4.75 -2.64 7.91
N ILE A 79 -5.57 -1.70 7.44
CA ILE A 79 -5.72 -0.36 8.02
C ILE A 79 -6.32 -0.39 9.44
N LEU A 80 -7.07 -1.43 9.80
CA LEU A 80 -7.69 -1.58 11.11
C LEU A 80 -6.70 -2.04 12.20
N ASN A 81 -5.49 -2.47 11.80
CA ASN A 81 -4.46 -2.83 12.77
C ASN A 81 -3.95 -1.58 13.48
N THR A 82 -4.06 -1.55 14.80
CA THR A 82 -3.58 -0.46 15.66
C THR A 82 -2.15 -0.66 16.17
N ASP A 83 -1.61 -1.86 16.04
CA ASP A 83 -0.22 -2.18 16.41
C ASP A 83 0.67 -2.19 15.15
N LEU A 84 1.14 -0.99 14.81
CA LEU A 84 2.00 -0.75 13.64
C LEU A 84 3.44 -0.45 14.02
N ALA A 85 3.76 -0.44 15.31
CA ALA A 85 5.11 -0.15 15.77
C ALA A 85 6.10 -1.24 15.33
N GLY A 86 7.31 -0.84 14.92
CA GLY A 86 8.34 -1.78 14.49
C GLY A 86 8.13 -2.40 13.09
N LEU A 87 7.09 -2.01 12.37
CA LEU A 87 6.93 -2.42 10.97
C LEU A 87 8.07 -1.88 10.10
N PRO A 88 8.40 -2.57 9.00
CA PRO A 88 9.45 -2.12 8.08
C PRO A 88 9.13 -0.76 7.47
N PRO A 89 10.13 0.06 7.15
CA PRO A 89 9.93 1.30 6.41
C PRO A 89 9.11 1.08 5.15
N ALA A 90 8.35 2.11 4.73
CA ALA A 90 7.40 1.99 3.63
C ALA A 90 7.56 3.06 2.57
N LEU A 91 7.32 2.70 1.31
CA LEU A 91 6.95 3.61 0.24
C LEU A 91 5.52 3.31 -0.19
N ILE A 92 4.65 4.31 -0.12
CA ILE A 92 3.28 4.23 -0.59
C ILE A 92 3.12 5.15 -1.79
N VAL A 93 2.73 4.60 -2.94
CA VAL A 93 2.45 5.38 -4.15
C VAL A 93 0.95 5.38 -4.38
N THR A 94 0.37 6.57 -4.56
CA THR A 94 -1.07 6.74 -4.79
C THR A 94 -1.35 7.46 -6.11
N ALA A 95 -2.54 7.25 -6.66
CA ALA A 95 -3.05 7.98 -7.81
C ALA A 95 -4.10 9.02 -7.36
N GLY A 96 -4.13 10.19 -8.01
CA GLY A 96 -5.02 11.27 -7.60
C GLY A 96 -6.50 10.98 -7.83
N PHE A 97 -6.81 10.29 -8.93
CA PHE A 97 -8.16 9.87 -9.33
C PHE A 97 -8.36 8.37 -9.07
N ASP A 98 -8.26 7.97 -7.80
CA ASP A 98 -8.33 6.56 -7.40
C ASP A 98 -9.24 6.40 -6.17
N PRO A 99 -10.24 5.50 -6.21
CA PRO A 99 -11.04 5.18 -5.03
C PRO A 99 -10.21 4.77 -3.82
N LEU A 100 -9.05 4.13 -4.01
CA LEU A 100 -8.17 3.64 -2.93
C LEU A 100 -7.20 4.70 -2.38
N ARG A 101 -7.25 5.93 -2.91
CA ARG A 101 -6.30 7.00 -2.56
C ARG A 101 -6.28 7.30 -1.07
N ASP A 102 -7.44 7.58 -0.51
CA ASP A 102 -7.51 8.13 0.85
C ASP A 102 -7.17 7.08 1.92
N GLU A 103 -7.58 5.81 1.73
CA GLU A 103 -7.22 4.73 2.65
C GLU A 103 -5.71 4.45 2.64
N ALA A 104 -5.07 4.50 1.47
CA ALA A 104 -3.63 4.28 1.34
C ALA A 104 -2.83 5.40 2.03
N GLU A 105 -3.26 6.64 1.89
CA GLU A 105 -2.62 7.80 2.53
C GLU A 105 -2.87 7.83 4.04
N GLU A 106 -4.06 7.41 4.49
CA GLU A 106 -4.37 7.28 5.91
C GLU A 106 -3.52 6.19 6.58
N TYR A 107 -3.35 5.06 5.92
CA TYR A 107 -2.43 4.01 6.40
C TYR A 107 -1.00 4.53 6.51
N GLY A 108 -0.54 5.34 5.54
CA GLY A 108 0.76 6.01 5.61
C GLY A 108 0.90 6.90 6.84
N LYS A 109 -0.14 7.68 7.18
CA LYS A 109 -0.16 8.51 8.39
C LYS A 109 -0.17 7.65 9.66
N ALA A 110 -0.92 6.55 9.68
CA ALA A 110 -0.94 5.63 10.81
C ALA A 110 0.43 4.99 11.06
N LEU A 111 1.13 4.56 10.01
CA LEU A 111 2.50 4.07 10.10
C LEU A 111 3.45 5.14 10.66
N GLN A 112 3.36 6.39 10.15
CA GLN A 112 4.18 7.51 10.66
C GLN A 112 3.92 7.80 12.14
N ALA A 113 2.66 7.80 12.54
CA ALA A 113 2.25 7.99 13.94
C ALA A 113 2.80 6.89 14.86
N ALA A 114 2.96 5.66 14.36
CA ALA A 114 3.58 4.54 15.04
C ALA A 114 5.14 4.56 15.02
N GLY A 115 5.76 5.62 14.48
CA GLY A 115 7.21 5.78 14.41
C GLY A 115 7.88 5.08 13.23
N VAL A 116 7.11 4.54 12.29
CA VAL A 116 7.65 3.92 11.08
C VAL A 116 8.06 4.99 10.06
N ARG A 117 9.22 4.83 9.41
CA ARG A 117 9.65 5.72 8.32
C ARG A 117 8.83 5.44 7.07
N VAL A 118 8.08 6.44 6.58
CA VAL A 118 7.18 6.30 5.43
C VAL A 118 7.36 7.44 4.45
N GLY A 119 7.53 7.11 3.18
CA GLY A 119 7.36 8.03 2.07
C GLY A 119 5.98 7.80 1.42
N VAL A 120 5.19 8.87 1.28
CA VAL A 120 3.93 8.84 0.52
C VAL A 120 4.07 9.73 -0.70
N VAL A 121 3.88 9.16 -1.89
CA VAL A 121 4.01 9.88 -3.17
C VAL A 121 2.71 9.77 -3.94
N ARG A 122 2.02 10.90 -4.11
CA ARG A 122 0.81 10.97 -4.94
C ARG A 122 1.15 11.41 -6.35
N PHE A 123 0.63 10.69 -7.35
CA PHE A 123 0.59 11.09 -8.75
C PHE A 123 -0.78 11.71 -9.07
N PRO A 124 -0.92 13.04 -8.98
CA PRO A 124 -2.24 13.70 -8.84
C PRO A 124 -3.12 13.59 -10.08
N ALA A 125 -2.54 13.40 -11.27
CA ALA A 125 -3.27 13.28 -12.54
C ALA A 125 -3.51 11.82 -12.98
N MET A 126 -3.13 10.84 -12.17
CA MET A 126 -3.20 9.44 -12.52
C MET A 126 -4.45 8.76 -11.97
N VAL A 127 -4.83 7.65 -12.62
CA VAL A 127 -5.90 6.73 -12.20
C VAL A 127 -5.30 5.48 -11.58
N HIS A 128 -6.16 4.65 -10.95
CA HIS A 128 -5.76 3.34 -10.43
C HIS A 128 -5.06 2.48 -11.48
N GLY A 129 -4.01 1.77 -11.12
CA GLY A 129 -3.29 0.86 -12.01
C GLY A 129 -2.35 1.55 -13.01
N PHE A 130 -2.15 2.87 -12.94
CA PHE A 130 -1.35 3.64 -13.90
C PHE A 130 0.08 3.11 -14.07
N MET A 131 0.69 2.54 -13.04
CA MET A 131 2.06 2.02 -13.11
C MET A 131 2.20 0.83 -14.06
N SER A 132 1.10 0.16 -14.42
CA SER A 132 1.08 -0.89 -15.46
C SER A 132 1.02 -0.32 -16.88
N MET A 133 0.88 1.01 -17.04
CA MET A 133 0.69 1.68 -18.34
C MET A 133 2.00 2.30 -18.87
N THR A 134 3.14 1.65 -18.62
CA THR A 134 4.44 2.05 -19.16
C THR A 134 4.41 2.07 -20.69
N GLY A 135 5.14 2.99 -21.29
CA GLY A 135 5.12 3.19 -22.75
C GLY A 135 3.92 4.01 -23.26
N VAL A 136 2.90 4.27 -22.40
CA VAL A 136 1.76 5.14 -22.69
C VAL A 136 1.76 6.37 -21.78
N LEU A 137 2.04 6.17 -20.50
CA LEU A 137 2.07 7.23 -19.48
C LEU A 137 3.49 7.46 -18.96
N PRO A 138 4.12 8.63 -19.22
CA PRO A 138 5.45 8.92 -18.68
C PRO A 138 5.50 8.88 -17.15
N GLU A 139 4.40 9.20 -16.48
CA GLU A 139 4.26 9.13 -15.03
C GLU A 139 4.39 7.71 -14.49
N ALA A 140 4.02 6.68 -15.27
CA ALA A 140 4.21 5.29 -14.89
C ALA A 140 5.69 4.92 -14.79
N GLU A 141 6.49 5.32 -15.77
CA GLU A 141 7.94 5.13 -15.76
C GLU A 141 8.59 5.92 -14.62
N LYS A 142 8.17 7.18 -14.43
CA LYS A 142 8.65 8.01 -13.33
C LYS A 142 8.37 7.37 -11.96
N ALA A 143 7.17 6.83 -11.76
CA ALA A 143 6.82 6.16 -10.50
C ALA A 143 7.67 4.91 -10.26
N LEU A 144 7.92 4.11 -11.32
CA LEU A 144 8.77 2.92 -11.24
C LEU A 144 10.22 3.28 -10.92
N HIS A 145 10.78 4.34 -11.54
CA HIS A 145 12.13 4.80 -11.24
C HIS A 145 12.25 5.29 -9.78
N GLN A 146 11.30 6.09 -9.31
CA GLN A 146 11.29 6.52 -7.91
C GLN A 146 11.20 5.35 -6.92
N ALA A 147 10.41 4.34 -7.24
CA ALA A 147 10.30 3.12 -6.45
C ALA A 147 11.62 2.33 -6.45
N ALA A 148 12.26 2.19 -7.62
CA ALA A 148 13.56 1.52 -7.76
C ALA A 148 14.66 2.25 -6.99
N ASP A 149 14.72 3.58 -7.06
CA ASP A 149 15.68 4.40 -6.31
C ASP A 149 15.50 4.26 -4.79
N ALA A 150 14.25 4.25 -4.31
CA ALA A 150 13.95 4.03 -2.90
C ALA A 150 14.43 2.64 -2.44
N LEU A 151 14.19 1.61 -3.24
CA LEU A 151 14.63 0.24 -2.93
C LEU A 151 16.15 0.11 -2.95
N ALA A 152 16.83 0.70 -3.95
CA ALA A 152 18.29 0.73 -4.03
C ALA A 152 18.91 1.41 -2.81
N HIS A 153 18.32 2.51 -2.36
CA HIS A 153 18.76 3.20 -1.14
C HIS A 153 18.63 2.29 0.10
N VAL A 154 17.51 1.60 0.27
CA VAL A 154 17.30 0.67 1.39
C VAL A 154 18.35 -0.43 1.40
N PHE A 155 18.63 -1.04 0.25
CA PHE A 155 19.67 -2.09 0.16
C PHE A 155 21.08 -1.55 0.44
N ALA A 156 21.39 -0.34 0.00
CA ALA A 156 22.69 0.27 0.28
C ALA A 156 22.89 0.52 1.78
N VAL A 157 21.86 1.01 2.49
CA VAL A 157 21.89 1.21 3.94
C VAL A 157 22.05 -0.13 4.67
N ALA A 158 21.23 -1.13 4.33
CA ALA A 158 21.30 -2.44 4.97
C ALA A 158 22.67 -3.12 4.78
N ALA A 159 23.32 -2.93 3.63
CA ALA A 159 24.67 -3.46 3.37
C ALA A 159 25.74 -2.77 4.22
N GLN A 160 25.59 -1.47 4.52
CA GLN A 160 26.50 -0.73 5.40
C GLN A 160 26.35 -1.18 6.85
N ASP A 161 25.14 -1.36 7.35
CA ASP A 161 24.87 -1.80 8.72
C ASP A 161 25.46 -3.19 8.99
N ASN A 162 25.38 -4.11 8.02
CA ASN A 162 26.00 -5.44 8.14
C ASN A 162 27.54 -5.40 8.19
N ASN A 163 28.18 -4.46 7.47
CA ASN A 163 29.64 -4.32 7.46
C ASN A 163 30.19 -3.66 8.74
N THR A 164 29.37 -3.03 9.54
CA THR A 164 29.76 -2.39 10.81
C THR A 164 29.51 -3.28 12.02
N ALA A 165 28.89 -4.44 11.84
CA ALA A 165 28.55 -5.39 12.91
C ALA A 165 29.61 -6.52 13.06
N ASP A 166 30.59 -6.58 12.16
CA ASP A 166 31.76 -7.49 12.21
C ASP A 166 33.00 -6.74 12.77
#